data_941f66e9077943d7a7a93cbac3eb59eb
#
_entry.id   941f66e9077943d7a7a93cbac3eb59eb
#
_cell.length_a   1.000
_cell.length_b   1.000
_cell.length_c   1.000
_cell.angle_alpha   90.00
_cell.angle_beta   90.00
_cell.angle_gamma   90.00
#
_symmetry.space_group_name_H-M   'P 1'
#
loop_
_entity.id
_entity.type
_entity.pdbx_description
1 polymer ?
#
loop_
_entity_poly.entity_id
_entity_poly.type
_entity_poly.pdbx_seq_one_letter_code
_entity_poly.pdbx_strand_id
1 'polypeptide(L)'
;MEEPEQIKDAIKIVWDNKKPILTWSIAVFVITAAASLFLKNYYQATTTFYPASLDLTKPELIFGNSPKEAEFYGTGQDLDRLLTICQSNEIKDQLIARFALYQHYKIDSLKPLAHHKIRKKLNGLMDVVKTKYEAIDLSIEDQDKTLAAQMANATRELVNQSANQLITDRLHKVAEAYQTSITEKQHLLQALNDSLVQLRKKYPIYNIDAQTESLSTIAAQVGNDLAGESARYESLRKNNAPKDTLMYLQARIRGLETQLKSITKSEPGTVTFNLENFNDGMSLVRSLDLTIDRLQIQVNEDRIRHQNTINTAQSGAPSIITIAQAEVPIYKSRPRRSMLVLAATLFALLSLSLYYLLKPYWK
;
A
#
# COMPACT_ATOMS: atom_id res chain seq x y z
N MET A 1 -44.40 -51.35 26.26
CA MET A 1 -43.20 -51.83 26.98
C MET A 1 -42.60 -53.09 26.30
N GLU A 2 -42.38 -53.02 24.98
CA GLU A 2 -41.80 -54.13 24.17
C GLU A 2 -40.34 -53.89 23.73
N GLU A 3 -39.78 -52.72 23.98
CA GLU A 3 -38.40 -52.38 23.53
C GLU A 3 -37.28 -53.22 24.21
N PRO A 4 -37.31 -53.61 25.51
CA PRO A 4 -36.19 -54.34 26.10
C PRO A 4 -36.06 -55.79 25.62
N GLU A 5 -37.13 -56.43 25.16
CA GLU A 5 -37.09 -57.80 24.64
C GLU A 5 -36.48 -57.87 23.21
N GLN A 6 -36.82 -56.93 22.35
CA GLN A 6 -36.28 -56.88 20.98
C GLN A 6 -34.76 -56.64 20.99
N ILE A 7 -34.24 -55.83 21.92
CA ILE A 7 -32.78 -55.60 22.05
C ILE A 7 -32.09 -56.87 22.55
N LYS A 8 -32.68 -57.59 23.49
CA LYS A 8 -32.11 -58.87 23.97
C LYS A 8 -32.03 -59.93 22.88
N ASP A 9 -33.08 -60.04 22.05
CA ASP A 9 -33.13 -60.98 20.93
C ASP A 9 -32.13 -60.61 19.84
N ALA A 10 -31.94 -59.33 19.55
CA ALA A 10 -30.91 -58.85 18.63
C ALA A 10 -29.49 -59.20 19.12
N ILE A 11 -29.22 -58.96 20.40
CA ILE A 11 -27.91 -59.32 21.00
C ILE A 11 -27.69 -60.83 20.96
N LYS A 12 -28.70 -61.64 21.22
CA LYS A 12 -28.64 -63.09 21.18
C LYS A 12 -28.32 -63.62 19.76
N ILE A 13 -28.95 -63.07 18.73
CA ILE A 13 -28.69 -63.43 17.33
C ILE A 13 -27.24 -63.13 16.96
N VAL A 14 -26.70 -61.99 17.35
CA VAL A 14 -25.30 -61.61 17.08
C VAL A 14 -24.34 -62.52 17.87
N TRP A 15 -24.68 -62.86 19.14
CA TRP A 15 -23.86 -63.73 19.97
C TRP A 15 -23.83 -65.18 19.48
N ASP A 16 -24.93 -65.71 18.99
CA ASP A 16 -25.02 -67.05 18.43
C ASP A 16 -24.20 -67.18 17.12
N ASN A 17 -24.10 -66.08 16.36
CA ASN A 17 -23.32 -66.01 15.10
C ASN A 17 -21.91 -65.37 15.31
N LYS A 18 -21.39 -65.25 16.53
CA LYS A 18 -20.09 -64.64 16.81
C LYS A 18 -18.93 -65.28 16.10
N LYS A 19 -18.91 -66.61 15.88
CA LYS A 19 -17.82 -67.33 15.21
C LYS A 19 -17.69 -66.88 13.75
N PRO A 20 -18.69 -66.92 12.89
CA PRO A 20 -18.56 -66.42 11.50
C PRO A 20 -18.32 -64.92 11.42
N ILE A 21 -18.92 -64.12 12.32
CA ILE A 21 -18.69 -62.67 12.37
C ILE A 21 -17.20 -62.38 12.65
N LEU A 22 -16.65 -63.06 13.69
CA LEU A 22 -15.25 -62.86 14.07
C LEU A 22 -14.26 -63.35 13.01
N THR A 23 -14.52 -64.55 12.39
CA THR A 23 -13.64 -65.08 11.36
C THR A 23 -13.58 -64.22 10.13
N TRP A 24 -14.71 -63.73 9.63
CA TRP A 24 -14.75 -62.76 8.51
C TRP A 24 -14.16 -61.41 8.83
N SER A 25 -14.36 -60.91 10.06
CA SER A 25 -13.73 -59.64 10.52
C SER A 25 -12.23 -59.75 10.62
N ILE A 26 -11.69 -60.89 11.10
CA ILE A 26 -10.25 -61.18 11.08
C ILE A 26 -9.72 -61.30 9.63
N ALA A 27 -10.44 -61.95 8.74
CA ALA A 27 -10.04 -62.00 7.33
C ALA A 27 -9.95 -60.61 6.71
N VAL A 28 -10.93 -59.72 6.93
CA VAL A 28 -10.90 -58.31 6.50
C VAL A 28 -9.72 -57.56 7.13
N PHE A 29 -9.46 -57.76 8.40
CA PHE A 29 -8.28 -57.18 9.12
C PHE A 29 -6.98 -57.59 8.39
N VAL A 30 -6.75 -58.86 8.13
CA VAL A 30 -5.52 -59.34 7.49
C VAL A 30 -5.39 -58.79 6.06
N ILE A 31 -6.49 -58.83 5.29
CA ILE A 31 -6.48 -58.33 3.89
C ILE A 31 -6.21 -56.81 3.87
N THR A 32 -6.88 -56.03 4.72
CA THR A 32 -6.66 -54.58 4.79
C THR A 32 -5.31 -54.20 5.34
N ALA A 33 -4.76 -54.97 6.27
CA ALA A 33 -3.40 -54.80 6.78
C ALA A 33 -2.38 -55.04 5.67
N ALA A 34 -2.49 -56.14 4.95
CA ALA A 34 -1.64 -56.46 3.80
C ALA A 34 -1.75 -55.37 2.70
N ALA A 35 -2.96 -55.01 2.30
CA ALA A 35 -3.19 -53.95 1.31
C ALA A 35 -2.60 -52.62 1.73
N SER A 36 -2.66 -52.27 3.03
CA SER A 36 -2.10 -51.01 3.54
C SER A 36 -0.59 -50.90 3.43
N LEU A 37 0.14 -52.03 3.32
CA LEU A 37 1.60 -52.05 3.11
C LEU A 37 2.00 -51.56 1.71
N PHE A 38 1.15 -51.74 0.71
CA PHE A 38 1.39 -51.30 -0.65
C PHE A 38 1.09 -49.81 -0.87
N LEU A 39 0.44 -49.12 0.11
CA LEU A 39 0.18 -47.68 0.03
C LEU A 39 1.48 -46.88 0.21
N LYS A 40 1.69 -45.91 -0.70
CA LYS A 40 2.86 -45.03 -0.66
C LYS A 40 2.84 -44.14 0.57
N ASN A 41 3.99 -44.00 1.22
CA ASN A 41 4.15 -43.07 2.33
C ASN A 41 4.30 -41.65 1.82
N TYR A 42 3.72 -40.68 2.54
CA TYR A 42 3.91 -39.25 2.35
C TYR A 42 4.48 -38.66 3.62
N TYR A 43 5.31 -37.65 3.45
CA TYR A 43 5.99 -36.91 4.51
C TYR A 43 5.60 -35.45 4.39
N GLN A 44 5.19 -34.85 5.50
CA GLN A 44 4.76 -33.45 5.55
C GLN A 44 5.86 -32.63 6.20
N ALA A 45 6.27 -31.57 5.50
CA ALA A 45 7.16 -30.54 6.03
C ALA A 45 6.41 -29.21 6.14
N THR A 46 6.55 -28.53 7.26
CA THR A 46 5.83 -27.28 7.55
C THR A 46 6.81 -26.15 7.84
N THR A 47 6.59 -24.99 7.26
CA THR A 47 7.26 -23.73 7.59
C THR A 47 6.23 -22.77 8.15
N THR A 48 6.62 -22.03 9.22
CA THR A 48 5.75 -21.06 9.90
C THR A 48 6.33 -19.67 9.80
N PHE A 49 5.50 -18.68 9.45
CA PHE A 49 5.91 -17.30 9.33
C PHE A 49 4.77 -16.33 9.65
N TYR A 50 5.15 -15.12 10.08
CA TYR A 50 4.24 -13.98 10.24
C TYR A 50 4.28 -13.07 9.01
N PRO A 51 3.17 -12.37 8.72
CA PRO A 51 3.23 -11.23 7.82
C PRO A 51 4.07 -10.11 8.45
N ALA A 52 4.91 -9.45 7.69
CA ALA A 52 5.49 -8.18 8.09
C ALA A 52 4.47 -7.06 7.87
N SER A 53 4.54 -6.01 8.67
CA SER A 53 3.64 -4.88 8.54
C SER A 53 3.91 -4.11 7.25
N LEU A 54 2.84 -3.72 6.53
CA LEU A 54 2.94 -2.78 5.41
C LEU A 54 3.37 -1.36 5.86
N ASP A 55 3.33 -1.06 7.16
CA ASP A 55 3.85 0.20 7.69
C ASP A 55 5.34 0.36 7.37
N LEU A 56 6.11 -0.73 7.34
CA LEU A 56 7.52 -0.75 6.94
C LEU A 56 7.76 -0.41 5.46
N THR A 57 6.71 -0.29 4.66
CA THR A 57 6.77 0.08 3.24
C THR A 57 6.13 1.44 2.95
N LYS A 58 5.74 2.20 3.99
CA LYS A 58 5.16 3.53 3.87
C LYS A 58 6.23 4.60 4.09
N PRO A 59 6.63 5.37 3.05
CA PRO A 59 7.67 6.39 3.17
C PRO A 59 7.37 7.41 4.27
N GLU A 60 6.09 7.73 4.48
CA GLU A 60 5.65 8.72 5.47
C GLU A 60 5.89 8.27 6.92
N LEU A 61 5.87 6.97 7.19
CA LEU A 61 6.14 6.41 8.52
C LEU A 61 7.63 6.20 8.76
N ILE A 62 8.42 5.98 7.69
CA ILE A 62 9.86 5.73 7.79
C ILE A 62 10.64 7.04 7.84
N PHE A 63 10.30 8.01 6.99
CA PHE A 63 11.04 9.27 6.78
C PHE A 63 10.25 10.51 7.20
N GLY A 64 8.96 10.37 7.53
CA GLY A 64 8.10 11.49 7.92
C GLY A 64 8.09 11.71 9.44
N ASN A 65 7.63 12.91 9.85
CA ASN A 65 7.39 13.23 11.26
C ASN A 65 5.99 12.72 11.70
N SER A 66 5.69 11.47 11.40
CA SER A 66 4.42 10.87 11.85
C SER A 66 4.50 10.60 13.36
N PRO A 67 3.49 10.94 14.15
CA PRO A 67 3.43 10.56 15.57
C PRO A 67 3.18 9.05 15.76
N LYS A 68 2.81 8.34 14.70
CA LYS A 68 2.61 6.89 14.71
C LYS A 68 3.92 6.19 14.35
N GLU A 69 4.38 5.32 15.25
CA GLU A 69 5.49 4.41 14.97
C GLU A 69 5.06 3.31 13.98
N ALA A 70 5.98 2.88 13.11
CA ALA A 70 5.73 1.77 12.20
C ALA A 70 5.66 0.45 12.98
N GLU A 71 4.57 -0.28 12.81
CA GLU A 71 4.42 -1.61 13.40
C GLU A 71 5.35 -2.61 12.69
N PHE A 72 5.93 -3.55 13.46
CA PHE A 72 6.83 -4.56 12.90
C PHE A 72 6.05 -5.77 12.35
N TYR A 73 5.05 -6.25 13.10
CA TYR A 73 4.20 -7.37 12.68
C TYR A 73 3.00 -6.87 11.89
N GLY A 74 2.63 -7.62 10.85
CA GLY A 74 1.47 -7.31 10.04
C GLY A 74 0.14 -7.59 10.76
N THR A 75 -0.89 -6.94 10.27
CA THR A 75 -2.26 -7.10 10.75
C THR A 75 -2.93 -8.35 10.17
N GLY A 76 -4.13 -8.69 10.65
CA GLY A 76 -4.96 -9.75 10.04
C GLY A 76 -5.22 -9.54 8.54
N GLN A 77 -5.30 -8.28 8.07
CA GLN A 77 -5.45 -7.99 6.64
C GLN A 77 -4.18 -8.31 5.84
N ASP A 78 -3.00 -8.06 6.40
CA ASP A 78 -1.73 -8.40 5.76
C ASP A 78 -1.57 -9.92 5.66
N LEU A 79 -2.02 -10.64 6.69
CA LEU A 79 -2.09 -12.09 6.71
C LEU A 79 -3.01 -12.64 5.61
N ASP A 80 -4.22 -12.11 5.45
CA ASP A 80 -5.17 -12.56 4.42
C ASP A 80 -4.63 -12.31 3.00
N ARG A 81 -3.89 -11.21 2.79
CA ARG A 81 -3.18 -10.93 1.52
C ARG A 81 -2.10 -11.98 1.24
N LEU A 82 -1.26 -12.29 2.24
CA LEU A 82 -0.23 -13.34 2.07
C LEU A 82 -0.84 -14.71 1.84
N LEU A 83 -1.94 -15.08 2.52
CA LEU A 83 -2.67 -16.32 2.26
C LEU A 83 -3.14 -16.39 0.81
N THR A 84 -3.66 -15.28 0.27
CA THR A 84 -4.09 -15.21 -1.14
C THR A 84 -2.91 -15.42 -2.09
N ILE A 85 -1.74 -14.83 -1.81
CA ILE A 85 -0.53 -15.02 -2.59
C ILE A 85 -0.06 -16.49 -2.51
N CYS A 86 -0.01 -17.08 -1.30
CA CYS A 86 0.36 -18.49 -1.09
C CYS A 86 -0.49 -19.45 -1.93
N GLN A 87 -1.78 -19.19 -2.04
CA GLN A 87 -2.74 -20.03 -2.76
C GLN A 87 -2.79 -19.74 -4.26
N SER A 88 -2.09 -18.72 -4.75
CA SER A 88 -2.13 -18.31 -6.15
C SER A 88 -1.59 -19.40 -7.08
N ASN A 89 -2.06 -19.36 -8.33
CA ASN A 89 -1.55 -20.27 -9.36
C ASN A 89 -0.11 -19.91 -9.76
N GLU A 90 0.26 -18.66 -9.63
CA GLU A 90 1.61 -18.18 -9.97
C GLU A 90 2.68 -18.82 -9.10
N ILE A 91 2.47 -18.86 -7.79
CA ILE A 91 3.39 -19.54 -6.85
C ILE A 91 3.50 -21.03 -7.18
N LYS A 92 2.37 -21.68 -7.51
CA LYS A 92 2.37 -23.10 -7.91
C LYS A 92 3.15 -23.34 -9.18
N ASP A 93 3.01 -22.47 -10.18
CA ASP A 93 3.72 -22.61 -11.47
C ASP A 93 5.23 -22.41 -11.29
N GLN A 94 5.63 -21.42 -10.49
CA GLN A 94 7.05 -21.22 -10.15
C GLN A 94 7.62 -22.45 -9.40
N LEU A 95 6.85 -23.02 -8.47
CA LEU A 95 7.25 -24.23 -7.75
C LEU A 95 7.37 -25.43 -8.69
N ILE A 96 6.41 -25.63 -9.61
CA ILE A 96 6.40 -26.68 -10.62
C ILE A 96 7.65 -26.57 -11.50
N ALA A 97 8.01 -25.36 -11.93
CA ALA A 97 9.19 -25.12 -12.75
C ALA A 97 10.49 -25.34 -11.96
N ARG A 98 10.60 -24.79 -10.74
CA ARG A 98 11.81 -24.85 -9.91
C ARG A 98 12.21 -26.28 -9.54
N PHE A 99 11.23 -27.16 -9.29
CA PHE A 99 11.47 -28.56 -8.88
C PHE A 99 11.19 -29.58 -9.98
N ALA A 100 11.01 -29.15 -11.23
CA ALA A 100 10.70 -30.03 -12.37
C ALA A 100 9.61 -31.06 -12.05
N LEU A 101 8.51 -30.61 -11.42
CA LEU A 101 7.48 -31.50 -10.85
C LEU A 101 6.75 -32.34 -11.86
N TYR A 102 6.77 -32.00 -13.15
CA TYR A 102 6.26 -32.87 -14.22
C TYR A 102 7.01 -34.20 -14.27
N GLN A 103 8.34 -34.15 -14.18
CA GLN A 103 9.18 -35.34 -14.18
C GLN A 103 9.05 -36.11 -12.87
N HIS A 104 9.10 -35.39 -11.74
CA HIS A 104 8.97 -36.00 -10.41
C HIS A 104 7.67 -36.79 -10.25
N TYR A 105 6.54 -36.23 -10.68
CA TYR A 105 5.24 -36.89 -10.58
C TYR A 105 4.89 -37.74 -11.80
N LYS A 106 5.79 -37.92 -12.76
CA LYS A 106 5.60 -38.69 -13.98
C LYS A 106 4.35 -38.24 -14.77
N ILE A 107 4.16 -36.95 -14.90
CA ILE A 107 3.09 -36.34 -15.71
C ILE A 107 3.70 -35.91 -17.02
N ASP A 108 3.15 -36.43 -18.15
CA ASP A 108 3.57 -36.02 -19.47
C ASP A 108 3.17 -34.58 -19.76
N SER A 109 4.17 -33.69 -19.86
CA SER A 109 3.98 -32.24 -20.04
C SER A 109 3.39 -31.86 -21.41
N LEU A 110 3.46 -32.73 -22.40
CA LEU A 110 2.96 -32.51 -23.77
C LEU A 110 1.44 -32.69 -23.88
N LYS A 111 0.80 -33.29 -22.87
CA LYS A 111 -0.65 -33.54 -22.92
C LYS A 111 -1.45 -32.24 -22.64
N PRO A 112 -2.57 -31.99 -23.34
CA PRO A 112 -3.34 -30.74 -23.23
C PRO A 112 -3.78 -30.39 -21.80
N LEU A 113 -4.03 -31.40 -20.95
CA LEU A 113 -4.46 -31.21 -19.56
C LEU A 113 -3.34 -31.37 -18.52
N ALA A 114 -2.07 -31.51 -18.97
CA ALA A 114 -0.94 -31.75 -18.08
C ALA A 114 -0.81 -30.66 -16.99
N HIS A 115 -0.93 -29.41 -17.39
CA HIS A 115 -0.83 -28.27 -16.49
C HIS A 115 -1.94 -28.25 -15.43
N HIS A 116 -3.17 -28.55 -15.83
CA HIS A 116 -4.28 -28.67 -14.87
C HIS A 116 -4.06 -29.85 -13.89
N LYS A 117 -3.57 -30.98 -14.39
CA LYS A 117 -3.30 -32.18 -13.56
C LYS A 117 -2.23 -31.93 -12.52
N ILE A 118 -1.13 -31.25 -12.88
CA ILE A 118 -0.05 -30.98 -11.93
C ILE A 118 -0.45 -29.98 -10.88
N ARG A 119 -1.16 -28.89 -11.26
CA ARG A 119 -1.72 -27.93 -10.30
C ARG A 119 -2.72 -28.59 -9.34
N LYS A 120 -3.63 -29.44 -9.86
CA LYS A 120 -4.58 -30.17 -9.02
C LYS A 120 -3.87 -31.11 -8.05
N LYS A 121 -2.80 -31.79 -8.50
CA LYS A 121 -1.99 -32.63 -7.63
C LYS A 121 -1.30 -31.83 -6.55
N LEU A 122 -0.67 -30.70 -6.89
CA LEU A 122 -0.01 -29.82 -5.94
C LEU A 122 -1.00 -29.21 -4.93
N ASN A 123 -2.21 -28.85 -5.36
CA ASN A 123 -3.30 -28.41 -4.45
C ASN A 123 -3.67 -29.46 -3.40
N GLY A 124 -3.57 -30.75 -3.72
CA GLY A 124 -3.82 -31.81 -2.76
C GLY A 124 -2.61 -32.19 -1.87
N LEU A 125 -1.45 -31.63 -2.16
CA LEU A 125 -0.20 -31.84 -1.42
C LEU A 125 0.26 -30.62 -0.63
N MET A 126 -0.28 -29.45 -0.91
CA MET A 126 0.03 -28.18 -0.27
C MET A 126 -1.17 -27.74 0.57
N ASP A 127 -0.92 -27.45 1.83
CA ASP A 127 -1.90 -26.91 2.75
C ASP A 127 -1.37 -25.62 3.37
N VAL A 128 -2.20 -24.57 3.39
CA VAL A 128 -1.82 -23.25 3.91
C VAL A 128 -2.93 -22.78 4.82
N VAL A 129 -2.64 -22.69 6.10
CA VAL A 129 -3.62 -22.40 7.13
C VAL A 129 -3.17 -21.24 8.02
N LYS A 130 -4.14 -20.43 8.44
CA LYS A 130 -3.95 -19.42 9.48
C LYS A 130 -3.95 -20.12 10.85
N THR A 131 -2.93 -19.86 11.65
CA THR A 131 -2.90 -20.31 13.03
C THR A 131 -3.73 -19.40 13.94
N LYS A 132 -4.07 -19.88 15.13
CA LYS A 132 -4.76 -19.08 16.17
C LYS A 132 -3.94 -17.89 16.68
N TYR A 133 -2.65 -17.86 16.39
CA TYR A 133 -1.71 -16.80 16.77
C TYR A 133 -1.37 -15.86 15.62
N GLU A 134 -2.18 -15.84 14.56
CA GLU A 134 -2.01 -14.98 13.38
C GLU A 134 -0.73 -15.22 12.56
N ALA A 135 -0.14 -16.41 12.70
CA ALA A 135 0.89 -16.92 11.82
C ALA A 135 0.29 -17.70 10.64
N ILE A 136 1.08 -17.93 9.61
CA ILE A 136 0.77 -18.82 8.49
C ILE A 136 1.62 -20.09 8.65
N ASP A 137 0.94 -21.24 8.69
CA ASP A 137 1.56 -22.55 8.55
C ASP A 137 1.39 -22.99 7.09
N LEU A 138 2.51 -23.14 6.40
CA LEU A 138 2.57 -23.63 5.03
C LEU A 138 3.19 -25.03 5.08
N SER A 139 2.39 -26.04 4.74
CA SER A 139 2.75 -27.45 4.75
C SER A 139 2.77 -28.01 3.35
N ILE A 140 3.79 -28.78 3.02
CA ILE A 140 3.86 -29.55 1.77
C ILE A 140 4.12 -31.00 2.09
N GLU A 141 3.35 -31.89 1.42
CA GLU A 141 3.51 -33.33 1.49
C GLU A 141 4.13 -33.88 0.20
N ASP A 142 5.12 -34.74 0.35
CA ASP A 142 5.68 -35.50 -0.76
C ASP A 142 6.11 -36.91 -0.35
N GLN A 143 6.35 -37.78 -1.33
CA GLN A 143 6.91 -39.13 -1.09
C GLN A 143 8.39 -39.06 -0.71
N ASP A 144 9.09 -38.06 -1.21
CA ASP A 144 10.46 -37.73 -0.81
C ASP A 144 10.41 -36.66 0.31
N LYS A 145 10.87 -37.06 1.51
CA LYS A 145 10.90 -36.22 2.70
C LYS A 145 11.79 -35.00 2.54
N THR A 146 12.88 -35.10 1.80
CA THR A 146 13.83 -34.01 1.56
C THR A 146 13.20 -32.99 0.61
N LEU A 147 12.56 -33.48 -0.46
CA LEU A 147 11.85 -32.64 -1.40
C LEU A 147 10.69 -31.90 -0.76
N ALA A 148 9.93 -32.55 0.16
CA ALA A 148 8.85 -31.89 0.90
C ALA A 148 9.36 -30.66 1.67
N ALA A 149 10.48 -30.78 2.41
CA ALA A 149 11.07 -29.67 3.15
C ALA A 149 11.61 -28.58 2.23
N GLN A 150 12.29 -28.95 1.15
CA GLN A 150 12.81 -28.01 0.16
C GLN A 150 11.66 -27.23 -0.52
N MET A 151 10.60 -27.90 -0.93
CA MET A 151 9.43 -27.26 -1.54
C MET A 151 8.73 -26.30 -0.56
N ALA A 152 8.55 -26.66 0.72
CA ALA A 152 7.92 -25.79 1.71
C ALA A 152 8.74 -24.50 1.92
N ASN A 153 10.06 -24.63 2.08
CA ASN A 153 10.93 -23.46 2.24
C ASN A 153 10.99 -22.61 0.97
N ALA A 154 11.06 -23.23 -0.20
CA ALA A 154 11.05 -22.53 -1.48
C ALA A 154 9.72 -21.82 -1.72
N THR A 155 8.58 -22.41 -1.36
CA THR A 155 7.28 -21.75 -1.46
C THR A 155 7.20 -20.51 -0.61
N ARG A 156 7.64 -20.55 0.66
CA ARG A 156 7.74 -19.37 1.53
C ARG A 156 8.59 -18.27 0.88
N GLU A 157 9.76 -18.65 0.32
CA GLU A 157 10.65 -17.70 -0.35
C GLU A 157 9.98 -17.05 -1.58
N LEU A 158 9.32 -17.84 -2.41
CA LEU A 158 8.57 -17.36 -3.58
C LEU A 158 7.43 -16.42 -3.18
N VAL A 159 6.71 -16.74 -2.09
CA VAL A 159 5.66 -15.88 -1.55
C VAL A 159 6.24 -14.54 -1.08
N ASN A 160 7.38 -14.54 -0.38
CA ASN A 160 8.06 -13.32 0.03
C ASN A 160 8.49 -12.48 -1.17
N GLN A 161 9.08 -13.12 -2.20
CA GLN A 161 9.48 -12.44 -3.43
C GLN A 161 8.30 -11.83 -4.18
N SER A 162 7.21 -12.59 -4.35
CA SER A 162 6.00 -12.10 -5.02
C SER A 162 5.34 -10.96 -4.25
N ALA A 163 5.26 -11.05 -2.91
CA ALA A 163 4.71 -9.99 -2.09
C ALA A 163 5.56 -8.71 -2.17
N ASN A 164 6.89 -8.85 -2.10
CA ASN A 164 7.82 -7.73 -2.24
C ASN A 164 7.73 -7.09 -3.63
N GLN A 165 7.62 -7.88 -4.70
CA GLN A 165 7.46 -7.38 -6.05
C GLN A 165 6.20 -6.51 -6.20
N LEU A 166 5.06 -6.98 -5.67
CA LEU A 166 3.80 -6.22 -5.70
C LEU A 166 3.91 -4.88 -4.96
N ILE A 167 4.63 -4.84 -3.83
CA ILE A 167 4.87 -3.62 -3.08
C ILE A 167 5.78 -2.68 -3.86
N THR A 168 6.88 -3.19 -4.41
CA THR A 168 7.85 -2.41 -5.20
C THR A 168 7.20 -1.83 -6.44
N ASP A 169 6.41 -2.60 -7.19
CA ASP A 169 5.67 -2.14 -8.37
C ASP A 169 4.68 -1.01 -8.01
N ARG A 170 4.00 -1.13 -6.87
CA ARG A 170 3.13 -0.07 -6.35
C ARG A 170 3.91 1.20 -6.02
N LEU A 171 5.05 1.07 -5.33
CA LEU A 171 5.89 2.22 -4.98
C LEU A 171 6.45 2.93 -6.21
N HIS A 172 6.86 2.18 -7.25
CA HIS A 172 7.27 2.77 -8.52
C HIS A 172 6.14 3.58 -9.17
N LYS A 173 4.92 3.06 -9.22
CA LYS A 173 3.76 3.81 -9.74
C LYS A 173 3.47 5.10 -8.95
N VAL A 174 3.63 5.05 -7.62
CA VAL A 174 3.48 6.24 -6.77
C VAL A 174 4.59 7.26 -7.06
N ALA A 175 5.84 6.80 -7.23
CA ALA A 175 6.95 7.67 -7.58
C ALA A 175 6.74 8.32 -8.97
N GLU A 176 6.28 7.58 -9.97
CA GLU A 176 5.92 8.13 -11.30
C GLU A 176 4.84 9.21 -11.19
N ALA A 177 3.83 9.00 -10.34
CA ALA A 177 2.78 9.99 -10.10
C ALA A 177 3.34 11.29 -9.47
N TYR A 178 4.25 11.18 -8.51
CA TYR A 178 4.95 12.36 -7.97
C TYR A 178 5.81 13.05 -9.02
N GLN A 179 6.56 12.29 -9.84
CA GLN A 179 7.37 12.88 -10.92
C GLN A 179 6.52 13.64 -11.92
N THR A 180 5.35 13.12 -12.30
CA THR A 180 4.40 13.81 -13.18
C THR A 180 3.90 15.11 -12.54
N SER A 181 3.47 15.05 -11.27
CA SER A 181 3.03 16.23 -10.51
C SER A 181 4.11 17.31 -10.41
N ILE A 182 5.37 16.92 -10.16
CA ILE A 182 6.51 17.82 -10.12
C ILE A 182 6.67 18.53 -11.46
N THR A 183 6.63 17.77 -12.56
CA THR A 183 6.80 18.32 -13.92
C THR A 183 5.70 19.32 -14.26
N GLU A 184 4.44 18.98 -14.00
CA GLU A 184 3.28 19.86 -14.24
C GLU A 184 3.38 21.15 -13.41
N LYS A 185 3.71 21.04 -12.11
CA LYS A 185 3.89 22.21 -11.24
C LYS A 185 5.06 23.09 -11.66
N GLN A 186 6.15 22.50 -12.16
CA GLN A 186 7.28 23.26 -12.69
C GLN A 186 6.90 24.06 -13.95
N HIS A 187 6.14 23.47 -14.87
CA HIS A 187 5.61 24.18 -16.02
C HIS A 187 4.67 25.34 -15.61
N LEU A 188 3.82 25.11 -14.61
CA LEU A 188 2.96 26.15 -14.07
C LEU A 188 3.78 27.27 -13.41
N LEU A 189 4.81 26.93 -12.62
CA LEU A 189 5.73 27.90 -12.02
C LEU A 189 6.39 28.78 -13.07
N GLN A 190 6.83 28.19 -14.17
CA GLN A 190 7.42 28.95 -15.28
C GLN A 190 6.41 29.93 -15.89
N ALA A 191 5.19 29.49 -16.18
CA ALA A 191 4.13 30.34 -16.72
C ALA A 191 3.75 31.50 -15.78
N LEU A 192 3.69 31.21 -14.46
CA LEU A 192 3.40 32.22 -13.45
C LEU A 192 4.56 33.24 -13.32
N ASN A 193 5.81 32.80 -13.36
CA ASN A 193 6.97 33.68 -13.36
C ASN A 193 7.00 34.57 -14.61
N ASP A 194 6.71 34.03 -15.80
CA ASP A 194 6.60 34.81 -17.02
C ASP A 194 5.49 35.86 -16.89
N SER A 195 4.35 35.50 -16.32
CA SER A 195 3.23 36.42 -16.04
C SER A 195 3.64 37.52 -15.07
N LEU A 196 4.39 37.17 -14.01
CA LEU A 196 4.93 38.13 -13.04
C LEU A 196 5.89 39.12 -13.67
N VAL A 197 6.76 38.63 -14.55
CA VAL A 197 7.67 39.52 -15.33
C VAL A 197 6.90 40.50 -16.21
N GLN A 198 5.83 40.05 -16.88
CA GLN A 198 4.97 40.95 -17.71
C GLN A 198 4.23 41.93 -16.81
N LEU A 199 3.75 41.49 -15.65
CA LEU A 199 3.04 42.34 -14.69
C LEU A 199 3.96 43.45 -14.14
N ARG A 200 5.21 43.10 -13.80
CA ARG A 200 6.25 44.03 -13.31
C ARG A 200 6.71 45.03 -14.41
N LYS A 201 6.64 44.64 -15.68
CA LYS A 201 6.89 45.58 -16.79
C LYS A 201 5.76 46.60 -16.91
N LYS A 202 4.52 46.19 -16.67
CA LYS A 202 3.34 47.07 -16.72
C LYS A 202 3.26 47.96 -15.48
N TYR A 203 3.49 47.36 -14.31
CA TYR A 203 3.47 48.03 -13.01
C TYR A 203 4.85 47.88 -12.41
N PRO A 204 5.72 48.88 -12.30
CA PRO A 204 7.08 48.77 -11.81
C PRO A 204 7.13 48.49 -10.28
N ILE A 205 6.60 47.33 -9.85
CA ILE A 205 6.49 46.92 -8.49
C ILE A 205 7.44 45.74 -8.25
N TYR A 206 8.49 45.96 -7.46
CA TYR A 206 9.53 44.98 -7.15
C TYR A 206 9.55 44.59 -5.66
N ASN A 207 9.29 45.59 -4.77
CA ASN A 207 9.19 45.41 -3.34
C ASN A 207 8.02 46.22 -2.81
N ILE A 208 6.92 45.55 -2.53
CA ILE A 208 5.65 46.18 -2.16
C ILE A 208 5.82 47.04 -0.89
N ASP A 209 6.44 46.48 0.15
CA ASP A 209 6.52 47.15 1.47
C ASP A 209 7.41 48.39 1.42
N ALA A 210 8.63 48.27 0.86
CA ALA A 210 9.57 49.38 0.71
C ALA A 210 9.01 50.48 -0.24
N GLN A 211 8.33 50.09 -1.31
CA GLN A 211 7.73 51.02 -2.27
C GLN A 211 6.50 51.72 -1.70
N THR A 212 5.70 51.04 -0.88
CA THR A 212 4.56 51.63 -0.14
C THR A 212 5.04 52.68 0.82
N GLU A 213 6.04 52.37 1.64
CA GLU A 213 6.62 53.32 2.61
C GLU A 213 7.22 54.53 1.92
N SER A 214 8.00 54.34 0.85
CA SER A 214 8.61 55.42 0.07
C SER A 214 7.57 56.35 -0.56
N LEU A 215 6.56 55.80 -1.29
CA LEU A 215 5.52 56.60 -1.90
C LEU A 215 4.67 57.38 -0.89
N SER A 216 4.32 56.73 0.21
CA SER A 216 3.54 57.36 1.30
C SER A 216 4.31 58.50 1.95
N THR A 217 5.60 58.31 2.24
CA THR A 217 6.47 59.33 2.82
C THR A 217 6.64 60.52 1.92
N ILE A 218 6.97 60.29 0.63
CA ILE A 218 7.15 61.40 -0.33
C ILE A 218 5.83 62.17 -0.56
N ALA A 219 4.72 61.45 -0.71
CA ALA A 219 3.40 62.11 -0.89
C ALA A 219 2.99 62.93 0.32
N ALA A 220 3.23 62.44 1.56
CA ALA A 220 2.97 63.17 2.77
C ALA A 220 3.86 64.41 2.92
N GLN A 221 5.15 64.29 2.59
CA GLN A 221 6.09 65.41 2.64
C GLN A 221 5.70 66.55 1.67
N VAL A 222 5.48 66.19 0.37
CA VAL A 222 5.06 67.16 -0.64
C VAL A 222 3.71 67.76 -0.31
N GLY A 223 2.77 66.98 0.24
CA GLY A 223 1.48 67.48 0.70
C GLY A 223 1.61 68.48 1.87
N ASN A 224 2.46 68.23 2.83
CA ASN A 224 2.76 69.12 3.95
C ASN A 224 3.45 70.40 3.47
N ASP A 225 4.41 70.31 2.57
CA ASP A 225 5.10 71.45 1.99
C ASP A 225 4.12 72.35 1.20
N LEU A 226 3.24 71.73 0.41
CA LEU A 226 2.19 72.42 -0.35
C LEU A 226 1.22 73.18 0.58
N ALA A 227 0.76 72.49 1.64
CA ALA A 227 -0.12 73.11 2.65
C ALA A 227 0.56 74.27 3.38
N GLY A 228 1.84 74.11 3.74
CA GLY A 228 2.65 75.15 4.38
C GLY A 228 2.87 76.39 3.52
N GLU A 229 3.27 76.19 2.26
CA GLU A 229 3.49 77.30 1.30
C GLU A 229 2.17 78.00 0.90
N SER A 230 1.08 77.25 0.80
CA SER A 230 -0.27 77.80 0.55
C SER A 230 -0.74 78.65 1.72
N ALA A 231 -0.58 78.21 2.97
CA ALA A 231 -0.92 78.99 4.15
C ALA A 231 -0.06 80.26 4.25
N ARG A 232 1.23 80.12 3.91
CA ARG A 232 2.17 81.25 3.86
C ARG A 232 1.76 82.30 2.82
N TYR A 233 1.40 81.85 1.65
CA TYR A 233 0.89 82.72 0.58
C TYR A 233 -0.36 83.46 0.99
N GLU A 234 -1.36 82.78 1.54
CA GLU A 234 -2.60 83.47 2.02
C GLU A 234 -2.35 84.50 3.13
N SER A 235 -1.45 84.17 4.08
CA SER A 235 -1.08 85.09 5.16
C SER A 235 -0.40 86.33 4.61
N LEU A 236 0.57 86.23 3.71
CA LEU A 236 1.29 87.36 3.11
C LEU A 236 0.41 88.16 2.16
N ARG A 237 -0.50 87.50 1.45
CA ARG A 237 -1.51 88.20 0.61
C ARG A 237 -2.43 89.12 1.47
N LYS A 238 -2.90 88.64 2.63
CA LYS A 238 -3.73 89.40 3.54
C LYS A 238 -2.98 90.59 4.12
N ASN A 239 -1.67 90.55 4.27
CA ASN A 239 -0.80 91.56 4.81
C ASN A 239 -0.20 92.49 3.71
N ASN A 240 -0.73 92.48 2.45
CA ASN A 240 -0.29 93.31 1.35
C ASN A 240 1.21 93.24 1.06
N ALA A 241 1.78 92.05 1.10
CA ALA A 241 3.18 91.77 0.76
C ALA A 241 3.52 92.15 -0.73
N PRO A 242 4.81 92.41 -1.08
CA PRO A 242 5.24 92.77 -2.40
C PRO A 242 4.80 91.76 -3.47
N LYS A 243 4.40 92.20 -4.66
CA LYS A 243 3.92 91.34 -5.76
C LYS A 243 4.92 90.24 -6.14
N ASP A 244 6.21 90.57 -6.18
CA ASP A 244 7.27 89.68 -6.53
C ASP A 244 7.37 88.48 -5.54
N THR A 245 7.17 88.74 -4.26
CA THR A 245 7.13 87.65 -3.24
C THR A 245 5.92 86.77 -3.41
N LEU A 246 4.75 87.35 -3.72
CA LEU A 246 3.54 86.55 -3.99
C LEU A 246 3.66 85.72 -5.27
N MET A 247 4.24 86.30 -6.32
CA MET A 247 4.50 85.55 -7.57
C MET A 247 5.48 84.36 -7.38
N TYR A 248 6.54 84.56 -6.61
CA TYR A 248 7.48 83.47 -6.27
C TYR A 248 6.78 82.32 -5.53
N LEU A 249 6.00 82.65 -4.46
CA LEU A 249 5.27 81.63 -3.71
C LEU A 249 4.23 80.92 -4.59
N GLN A 250 3.53 81.61 -5.46
CA GLN A 250 2.58 81.02 -6.38
C GLN A 250 3.24 80.09 -7.39
N ALA A 251 4.42 80.41 -7.91
CA ALA A 251 5.22 79.53 -8.75
C ALA A 251 5.65 78.26 -8.00
N ARG A 252 6.07 78.40 -6.74
CA ARG A 252 6.47 77.27 -5.88
C ARG A 252 5.29 76.39 -5.56
N ILE A 253 4.11 76.92 -5.23
CA ILE A 253 2.87 76.17 -5.00
C ILE A 253 2.50 75.39 -6.26
N ARG A 254 2.51 75.97 -7.44
CA ARG A 254 2.25 75.26 -8.71
C ARG A 254 3.26 74.13 -8.96
N GLY A 255 4.54 74.34 -8.57
CA GLY A 255 5.56 73.30 -8.68
C GLY A 255 5.23 72.10 -7.75
N LEU A 256 4.88 72.37 -6.51
CA LEU A 256 4.48 71.32 -5.54
C LEU A 256 3.16 70.61 -5.95
N GLU A 257 2.16 71.33 -6.47
CA GLU A 257 0.95 70.75 -7.02
C GLU A 257 1.23 69.82 -8.18
N THR A 258 2.12 70.23 -9.09
CA THR A 258 2.54 69.37 -10.22
C THR A 258 3.28 68.15 -9.73
N GLN A 259 4.19 68.32 -8.75
CA GLN A 259 4.91 67.23 -8.12
C GLN A 259 3.97 66.25 -7.41
N LEU A 260 3.02 66.75 -6.63
CA LEU A 260 2.02 65.91 -5.95
C LEU A 260 1.16 65.16 -6.96
N LYS A 261 0.73 65.83 -8.04
CA LYS A 261 -0.03 65.21 -9.13
C LYS A 261 0.74 64.07 -9.80
N SER A 262 2.04 64.25 -10.08
CA SER A 262 2.87 63.23 -10.71
C SER A 262 3.12 62.00 -9.80
N ILE A 263 3.13 62.19 -8.47
CA ILE A 263 3.25 61.12 -7.49
C ILE A 263 1.92 60.39 -7.31
N THR A 264 0.78 61.08 -7.39
CA THR A 264 -0.54 60.52 -7.07
C THR A 264 -1.28 59.96 -8.29
N LYS A 265 -1.12 60.56 -9.46
CA LYS A 265 -1.91 60.23 -10.66
C LYS A 265 -1.03 59.73 -11.79
N SER A 266 -1.57 58.82 -12.60
CA SER A 266 -0.96 58.34 -13.81
C SER A 266 -1.29 59.25 -15.00
N GLU A 267 -0.29 59.58 -15.84
CA GLU A 267 -0.55 60.28 -17.12
C GLU A 267 -0.69 59.27 -18.23
N PRO A 268 -1.68 59.43 -19.15
CA PRO A 268 -1.89 58.48 -20.26
C PRO A 268 -0.64 58.32 -21.11
N GLY A 269 -0.21 57.06 -21.33
CA GLY A 269 0.92 56.72 -22.17
C GLY A 269 2.30 56.72 -21.49
N THR A 270 2.39 57.02 -20.19
CA THR A 270 3.66 56.96 -19.45
C THR A 270 3.59 55.87 -18.39
N VAL A 271 4.58 54.98 -18.38
CA VAL A 271 4.79 53.99 -17.29
C VAL A 271 5.57 54.69 -16.19
N THR A 272 4.85 55.45 -15.32
CA THR A 272 5.45 56.13 -14.20
C THR A 272 5.14 55.40 -12.89
N PHE A 273 6.13 55.41 -11.97
CA PHE A 273 5.94 54.91 -10.64
C PHE A 273 5.17 55.92 -9.79
N ASN A 274 3.88 55.74 -9.64
CA ASN A 274 2.97 56.60 -8.89
C ASN A 274 1.98 55.78 -8.09
N LEU A 275 1.26 56.44 -7.15
CA LEU A 275 0.31 55.78 -6.24
C LEU A 275 -0.83 55.08 -6.98
N GLU A 276 -1.34 55.59 -8.06
CA GLU A 276 -2.43 54.99 -8.83
C GLU A 276 -1.99 53.70 -9.46
N ASN A 277 -0.91 53.70 -10.28
CA ASN A 277 -0.34 52.49 -10.88
C ASN A 277 0.13 51.49 -9.82
N PHE A 278 0.67 51.97 -8.70
CA PHE A 278 1.09 51.10 -7.61
C PHE A 278 -0.12 50.39 -7.00
N ASN A 279 -1.20 51.09 -6.66
CA ASN A 279 -2.41 50.51 -6.07
C ASN A 279 -3.08 49.53 -7.03
N ASP A 280 -3.16 49.84 -8.35
CA ASP A 280 -3.73 48.96 -9.36
C ASP A 280 -2.91 47.63 -9.51
N GLY A 281 -1.59 47.74 -9.44
CA GLY A 281 -0.69 46.59 -9.65
C GLY A 281 -0.41 45.79 -8.35
N MET A 282 -0.45 46.44 -7.18
CA MET A 282 0.01 45.86 -5.95
C MET A 282 -0.71 44.55 -5.57
N SER A 283 -2.04 44.52 -5.69
CA SER A 283 -2.84 43.36 -5.33
C SER A 283 -2.55 42.17 -6.28
N LEU A 284 -2.37 42.44 -7.57
CA LEU A 284 -2.07 41.45 -8.61
C LEU A 284 -0.67 40.88 -8.43
N VAL A 285 0.35 41.72 -8.23
CA VAL A 285 1.73 41.31 -8.01
C VAL A 285 1.83 40.46 -6.74
N ARG A 286 1.22 40.94 -5.63
CA ARG A 286 1.24 40.23 -4.35
C ARG A 286 0.57 38.87 -4.42
N SER A 287 -0.61 38.77 -5.07
CA SER A 287 -1.32 37.49 -5.22
C SER A 287 -0.52 36.48 -6.03
N LEU A 288 0.18 36.97 -7.08
CA LEU A 288 0.99 36.13 -7.96
C LEU A 288 2.28 35.67 -7.25
N ASP A 289 2.98 36.56 -6.53
CA ASP A 289 4.16 36.22 -5.71
C ASP A 289 3.79 35.14 -4.67
N LEU A 290 2.71 35.33 -3.92
CA LEU A 290 2.25 34.34 -2.92
C LEU A 290 1.87 33.00 -3.56
N THR A 291 1.33 33.01 -4.77
CA THR A 291 0.98 31.77 -5.49
C THR A 291 2.23 31.04 -5.94
N ILE A 292 3.22 31.76 -6.45
CA ILE A 292 4.53 31.21 -6.83
C ILE A 292 5.22 30.59 -5.62
N ASP A 293 5.28 31.29 -4.49
CA ASP A 293 5.92 30.80 -3.26
C ASP A 293 5.26 29.52 -2.76
N ARG A 294 3.92 29.47 -2.69
CA ARG A 294 3.18 28.24 -2.30
C ARG A 294 3.45 27.08 -3.22
N LEU A 295 3.45 27.33 -4.53
CA LEU A 295 3.70 26.29 -5.53
C LEU A 295 5.14 25.78 -5.46
N GLN A 296 6.11 26.65 -5.18
CA GLN A 296 7.52 26.29 -4.94
C GLN A 296 7.68 25.36 -3.75
N ILE A 297 6.98 25.64 -2.64
CA ILE A 297 6.95 24.79 -1.44
C ILE A 297 6.38 23.41 -1.81
N GLN A 298 5.25 23.37 -2.52
CA GLN A 298 4.63 22.11 -2.94
C GLN A 298 5.54 21.27 -3.85
N VAL A 299 6.27 21.89 -4.78
CA VAL A 299 7.25 21.19 -5.63
C VAL A 299 8.36 20.56 -4.80
N ASN A 300 8.86 21.28 -3.79
CA ASN A 300 9.90 20.77 -2.91
C ASN A 300 9.38 19.60 -2.04
N GLU A 301 8.17 19.70 -1.50
CA GLU A 301 7.53 18.60 -0.78
C GLU A 301 7.33 17.36 -1.65
N ASP A 302 6.82 17.53 -2.88
CA ASP A 302 6.65 16.42 -3.82
C ASP A 302 7.99 15.77 -4.19
N ARG A 303 9.08 16.55 -4.33
CA ARG A 303 10.43 15.99 -4.54
C ARG A 303 10.90 15.15 -3.37
N ILE A 304 10.69 15.62 -2.15
CA ILE A 304 11.05 14.86 -0.94
C ILE A 304 10.26 13.55 -0.88
N ARG A 305 8.94 13.61 -1.14
CA ARG A 305 8.07 12.42 -1.16
C ARG A 305 8.48 11.45 -2.27
N HIS A 306 8.76 11.95 -3.47
CA HIS A 306 9.28 11.14 -4.58
C HIS A 306 10.56 10.40 -4.17
N GLN A 307 11.56 11.12 -3.64
CA GLN A 307 12.83 10.52 -3.23
C GLN A 307 12.65 9.47 -2.13
N ASN A 308 11.83 9.77 -1.12
CA ASN A 308 11.53 8.84 -0.04
C ASN A 308 10.82 7.58 -0.56
N THR A 309 9.91 7.73 -1.53
CA THR A 309 9.23 6.59 -2.18
C THR A 309 10.20 5.70 -2.93
N ILE A 310 11.14 6.28 -3.69
CA ILE A 310 12.20 5.53 -4.39
C ILE A 310 13.11 4.82 -3.39
N ASN A 311 13.55 5.51 -2.34
CA ASN A 311 14.40 4.91 -1.30
C ASN A 311 13.69 3.72 -0.61
N THR A 312 12.39 3.85 -0.33
CA THR A 312 11.59 2.75 0.24
C THR A 312 11.48 1.57 -0.73
N ALA A 313 11.25 1.83 -2.02
CA ALA A 313 11.20 0.77 -3.04
C ALA A 313 12.53 0.00 -3.14
N GLN A 314 13.66 0.69 -2.98
CA GLN A 314 15.00 0.10 -3.04
C GLN A 314 15.42 -0.61 -1.74
N SER A 315 14.86 -0.25 -0.61
CA SER A 315 15.21 -0.83 0.70
C SER A 315 14.85 -2.30 0.83
N GLY A 316 13.86 -2.79 0.06
CA GLY A 316 13.49 -4.21 0.01
C GLY A 316 13.00 -4.75 1.36
N ALA A 317 12.19 -4.01 2.09
CA ALA A 317 11.64 -4.48 3.37
C ALA A 317 10.95 -5.84 3.20
N PRO A 318 11.29 -6.86 4.02
CA PRO A 318 10.71 -8.19 3.87
C PRO A 318 9.21 -8.16 4.15
N SER A 319 8.43 -8.87 3.32
CA SER A 319 6.98 -9.03 3.53
C SER A 319 6.65 -10.15 4.51
N ILE A 320 7.64 -10.97 4.86
CA ILE A 320 7.49 -12.16 5.71
C ILE A 320 8.55 -12.15 6.81
N ILE A 321 8.13 -12.47 8.04
CA ILE A 321 9.00 -12.71 9.19
C ILE A 321 8.98 -14.23 9.44
N THR A 322 10.07 -14.92 9.13
CA THR A 322 10.18 -16.37 9.29
C THR A 322 10.35 -16.73 10.76
N ILE A 323 9.49 -17.61 11.28
CA ILE A 323 9.54 -18.15 12.63
C ILE A 323 10.23 -19.51 12.64
N ALA A 324 9.76 -20.42 11.76
CA ALA A 324 10.33 -21.75 11.65
C ALA A 324 10.51 -22.13 10.17
N GLN A 325 11.68 -22.65 9.85
CA GLN A 325 11.94 -23.26 8.56
C GLN A 325 11.41 -24.70 8.54
N ALA A 326 11.01 -25.17 7.36
CA ALA A 326 10.62 -26.55 7.19
C ALA A 326 11.85 -27.45 7.32
N GLU A 327 11.79 -28.37 8.26
CA GLU A 327 12.80 -29.41 8.46
C GLU A 327 12.39 -30.71 7.75
N VAL A 328 13.39 -31.58 7.49
CA VAL A 328 13.14 -32.89 6.88
C VAL A 328 12.38 -33.77 7.87
N PRO A 329 11.13 -34.16 7.56
CA PRO A 329 10.30 -34.89 8.51
C PRO A 329 10.84 -36.31 8.76
N ILE A 330 10.85 -36.69 10.03
CA ILE A 330 11.28 -38.03 10.46
C ILE A 330 10.14 -39.03 10.31
N TYR A 331 8.90 -38.59 10.58
CA TYR A 331 7.71 -39.45 10.56
C TYR A 331 6.85 -39.18 9.32
N LYS A 332 6.18 -40.24 8.84
CA LYS A 332 5.20 -40.13 7.75
C LYS A 332 3.92 -39.45 8.23
N SER A 333 3.33 -38.59 7.40
CA SER A 333 2.04 -37.94 7.64
C SER A 333 0.87 -38.85 7.30
N ARG A 334 0.96 -39.60 6.20
CA ARG A 334 -0.08 -40.51 5.74
C ARG A 334 0.50 -41.69 4.93
N PRO A 335 -0.22 -42.83 4.79
CA PRO A 335 -1.47 -43.13 5.47
C PRO A 335 -1.24 -43.54 6.94
N ARG A 336 -2.20 -43.24 7.81
CA ARG A 336 -2.22 -43.78 9.18
C ARG A 336 -2.75 -45.22 9.10
N ARG A 337 -1.86 -46.19 8.78
CA ARG A 337 -2.20 -47.58 8.48
C ARG A 337 -3.04 -48.23 9.57
N SER A 338 -2.69 -48.02 10.86
CA SER A 338 -3.45 -48.55 12.00
C SER A 338 -4.90 -48.06 12.00
N MET A 339 -5.14 -46.76 11.69
CA MET A 339 -6.47 -46.18 11.68
C MET A 339 -7.32 -46.73 10.50
N LEU A 340 -6.70 -46.91 9.32
CA LEU A 340 -7.36 -47.52 8.16
C LEU A 340 -7.79 -48.96 8.43
N VAL A 341 -6.89 -49.76 8.98
CA VAL A 341 -7.17 -51.18 9.28
C VAL A 341 -8.26 -51.28 10.37
N LEU A 342 -8.18 -50.45 11.41
CA LEU A 342 -9.16 -50.43 12.50
C LEU A 342 -10.54 -50.03 12.00
N ALA A 343 -10.61 -48.95 11.17
CA ALA A 343 -11.89 -48.48 10.57
C ALA A 343 -12.50 -49.56 9.67
N ALA A 344 -11.70 -50.20 8.80
CA ALA A 344 -12.20 -51.25 7.92
C ALA A 344 -12.70 -52.48 8.71
N THR A 345 -12.02 -52.83 9.80
CA THR A 345 -12.39 -53.97 10.66
C THR A 345 -13.68 -53.67 11.43
N LEU A 346 -13.83 -52.47 12.00
CA LEU A 346 -15.06 -52.02 12.66
C LEU A 346 -16.24 -52.01 11.68
N PHE A 347 -16.04 -51.50 10.48
CA PHE A 347 -17.07 -51.50 9.45
C PHE A 347 -17.51 -52.91 9.05
N ALA A 348 -16.56 -53.81 8.89
CA ALA A 348 -16.86 -55.23 8.61
C ALA A 348 -17.65 -55.88 9.76
N LEU A 349 -17.26 -55.62 11.03
CA LEU A 349 -17.92 -56.12 12.21
C LEU A 349 -19.38 -55.64 12.28
N LEU A 350 -19.62 -54.36 12.09
CA LEU A 350 -20.96 -53.75 12.07
C LEU A 350 -21.81 -54.28 10.90
N SER A 351 -21.22 -54.34 9.71
CA SER A 351 -21.93 -54.80 8.52
C SER A 351 -22.33 -56.28 8.60
N LEU A 352 -21.44 -57.11 9.14
CA LEU A 352 -21.74 -58.52 9.36
C LEU A 352 -22.77 -58.76 10.47
N SER A 353 -22.69 -58.00 11.58
CA SER A 353 -23.68 -58.02 12.64
C SER A 353 -25.08 -57.64 12.11
N LEU A 354 -25.16 -56.58 11.33
CA LEU A 354 -26.38 -56.15 10.68
C LEU A 354 -26.94 -57.19 9.67
N TYR A 355 -26.05 -57.82 8.88
CA TYR A 355 -26.44 -58.87 7.98
C TYR A 355 -27.11 -60.05 8.72
N TYR A 356 -26.48 -60.55 9.83
CA TYR A 356 -27.07 -61.64 10.61
C TYR A 356 -28.36 -61.27 11.35
N LEU A 357 -28.55 -60.00 11.72
CA LEU A 357 -29.79 -59.50 12.27
C LEU A 357 -30.94 -59.47 11.24
N LEU A 358 -30.64 -59.09 10.01
CA LEU A 358 -31.63 -58.97 8.94
C LEU A 358 -31.95 -60.32 8.23
N LYS A 359 -31.00 -61.26 8.29
CA LYS A 359 -31.13 -62.60 7.63
C LYS A 359 -32.41 -63.35 8.00
N PRO A 360 -32.95 -63.35 9.25
CA PRO A 360 -34.23 -64.01 9.60
C PRO A 360 -35.43 -63.40 8.88
N TYR A 361 -35.38 -62.14 8.53
CA TYR A 361 -36.47 -61.39 7.85
C TYR A 361 -36.47 -61.53 6.31
N TRP A 362 -35.44 -62.16 5.76
CA TRP A 362 -35.31 -62.37 4.29
C TRP A 362 -35.65 -63.80 3.86
N LYS A 363 -36.24 -64.57 4.75
CA LYS A 363 -36.83 -65.88 4.45
C LYS A 363 -38.36 -65.80 4.40
#